data_952490a7d251265c03c24904fd842263
#
_entry.id   952490a7d251265c03c24904fd842263
#
_cell.length_a   1.000
_cell.length_b   1.000
_cell.length_c   1.000
_cell.angle_alpha   90.00
_cell.angle_beta   90.00
_cell.angle_gamma   90.00
#
_symmetry.space_group_name_H-M   'P 1'
#
loop_
_entity.id
_entity.type
_entity.pdbx_description
1 polymer ?
#
loop_
_entity_poly.entity_id
_entity_poly.type
_entity_poly.pdbx_seq_one_letter_code
_entity_poly.pdbx_strand_id
1 'polypeptide(L)'
;MDVRTIATVVSFVGALLAGAILGWIQGPSSATVVAGTEAVSSPDTQLSALESAGTTLDPGGSRSAEPTYSVYDGEVFAIGDSVLAGAAACLEARGVKVNAEQSRQVSAAIEILARKADTLPSRVIVHLGTNGGATARELDTIMALLGPDRLVLWSTIQLPDDPTRYTYERSTNDVIAELAGRYDNALVFDWESVSLQHPEWLYVEGIHMTPEGCEGYAGLVEPQVRAPSPHGNGS
;
A
#
# COMPACT_ATOMS: atom_id res chain seq x y z
N MET A 1 50.16 -30.82 10.70
CA MET A 1 50.01 -29.46 11.27
C MET A 1 48.54 -29.24 11.53
N ASP A 2 48.19 -29.25 12.82
CA ASP A 2 46.81 -29.20 13.32
C ASP A 2 46.19 -27.84 13.13
N VAL A 3 44.97 -27.82 12.63
CA VAL A 3 44.09 -26.64 12.65
C VAL A 3 42.98 -26.91 13.70
N ARG A 4 43.07 -26.26 14.83
CA ARG A 4 42.11 -26.38 15.94
C ARG A 4 40.88 -25.52 15.64
N THR A 5 39.76 -26.18 15.55
CA THR A 5 38.40 -25.62 15.57
C THR A 5 38.07 -25.06 16.94
N ILE A 6 37.76 -23.78 17.08
CA ILE A 6 37.20 -23.18 18.29
C ILE A 6 35.69 -22.98 18.09
N ALA A 7 34.90 -23.83 18.75
CA ALA A 7 33.47 -23.66 18.87
C ALA A 7 33.17 -22.83 20.13
N THR A 8 32.58 -21.65 19.95
CA THR A 8 32.11 -20.82 21.07
C THR A 8 30.65 -21.17 21.33
N VAL A 9 30.36 -21.81 22.44
CA VAL A 9 29.03 -22.07 22.96
C VAL A 9 28.62 -20.87 23.82
N VAL A 10 27.57 -20.17 23.43
CA VAL A 10 26.91 -19.13 24.24
C VAL A 10 25.71 -19.76 24.93
N SER A 11 25.83 -19.97 26.23
CA SER A 11 24.73 -20.42 27.11
C SER A 11 23.88 -19.24 27.54
N PHE A 12 22.60 -19.26 27.21
CA PHE A 12 21.60 -18.35 27.80
C PHE A 12 21.03 -19.00 29.08
N VAL A 13 21.28 -18.37 30.21
CA VAL A 13 20.64 -18.67 31.50
C VAL A 13 19.34 -17.89 31.58
N GLY A 14 18.20 -18.60 31.62
CA GLY A 14 16.89 -18.01 31.87
C GLY A 14 16.72 -17.68 33.36
N ALA A 15 16.19 -16.50 33.65
CA ALA A 15 15.68 -16.14 34.96
C ALA A 15 14.15 -15.94 34.88
N LEU A 16 13.43 -16.88 35.50
CA LEU A 16 12.01 -16.78 35.79
C LEU A 16 11.81 -15.84 37.00
N LEU A 17 11.05 -14.77 36.88
CA LEU A 17 10.45 -14.05 38.00
C LEU A 17 8.92 -14.05 37.81
N ALA A 18 8.28 -14.85 38.67
CA ALA A 18 6.84 -14.81 38.90
C ALA A 18 6.53 -13.64 39.83
N GLY A 19 5.62 -12.75 39.39
CA GLY A 19 5.05 -11.69 40.21
C GLY A 19 3.54 -11.68 40.06
N ALA A 20 2.84 -12.22 41.08
CA ALA A 20 1.40 -12.12 41.22
C ALA A 20 1.02 -10.76 41.80
N ILE A 21 0.08 -10.05 41.19
CA ILE A 21 -0.63 -8.93 41.82
C ILE A 21 -2.15 -9.13 41.65
N LEU A 22 -2.82 -9.17 42.82
CA LEU A 22 -4.27 -9.25 43.00
C LEU A 22 -4.99 -7.98 42.53
N GLY A 23 -6.08 -8.20 41.85
CA GLY A 23 -7.43 -7.67 42.10
C GLY A 23 -7.68 -6.15 42.17
N TRP A 24 -8.54 -5.73 41.27
CA TRP A 24 -9.63 -4.81 41.61
C TRP A 24 -10.81 -5.01 40.66
N ILE A 25 -11.92 -5.52 41.26
CA ILE A 25 -13.23 -5.66 40.59
C ILE A 25 -13.96 -4.35 40.85
N GLN A 26 -14.41 -3.65 39.81
CA GLN A 26 -15.47 -2.67 39.91
C GLN A 26 -16.55 -2.98 38.87
N GLY A 27 -17.77 -3.09 39.37
CA GLY A 27 -18.96 -3.55 38.69
C GLY A 27 -19.61 -2.52 37.75
N PRO A 28 -20.70 -2.93 37.06
CA PRO A 28 -21.24 -2.22 35.92
C PRO A 28 -22.13 -1.05 36.32
N SER A 29 -21.92 0.09 35.66
CA SER A 29 -22.82 1.26 35.72
C SER A 29 -23.90 1.08 34.65
N SER A 30 -25.15 0.91 35.13
CA SER A 30 -26.35 0.82 34.30
C SER A 30 -26.65 2.15 33.64
N ALA A 31 -26.52 2.28 32.34
CA ALA A 31 -27.06 3.40 31.58
C ALA A 31 -28.44 3.02 31.02
N THR A 32 -29.43 3.79 31.46
CA THR A 32 -30.84 3.67 31.07
C THR A 32 -31.01 4.03 29.59
N VAL A 33 -31.49 3.09 28.78
CA VAL A 33 -31.92 3.35 27.42
C VAL A 33 -33.32 3.93 27.42
N VAL A 34 -33.44 5.17 26.97
CA VAL A 34 -34.73 5.80 26.66
C VAL A 34 -35.08 5.43 25.22
N ALA A 35 -36.14 4.64 25.06
CA ALA A 35 -36.72 4.31 23.78
C ALA A 35 -37.49 5.49 23.21
N GLY A 36 -36.96 6.16 22.21
CA GLY A 36 -37.67 7.09 21.34
C GLY A 36 -38.15 6.37 20.08
N THR A 37 -39.44 6.10 20.01
CA THR A 37 -40.12 5.62 18.79
C THR A 37 -40.40 6.82 17.90
N GLU A 38 -39.60 6.97 16.81
CA GLU A 38 -39.99 7.81 15.69
C GLU A 38 -40.32 6.93 14.51
N ALA A 39 -41.54 7.12 13.98
CA ALA A 39 -42.12 6.38 12.87
C ALA A 39 -41.39 6.75 11.58
N VAL A 40 -40.79 5.76 10.92
CA VAL A 40 -40.27 5.90 9.56
C VAL A 40 -41.43 5.79 8.59
N SER A 41 -41.80 6.92 8.00
CA SER A 41 -42.73 6.99 6.85
C SER A 41 -42.06 6.43 5.62
N SER A 42 -42.67 5.43 5.01
CA SER A 42 -42.26 4.85 3.72
C SER A 42 -42.37 5.88 2.60
N PRO A 43 -41.40 5.97 1.68
CA PRO A 43 -41.51 6.77 0.47
C PRO A 43 -42.05 5.90 -0.68
N ASP A 44 -43.32 5.56 -0.64
CA ASP A 44 -44.06 5.04 -1.80
C ASP A 44 -45.16 6.05 -2.16
N THR A 45 -44.82 7.10 -2.87
CA THR A 45 -45.80 7.90 -3.69
C THR A 45 -45.03 9.06 -4.35
N GLN A 46 -44.20 8.79 -5.36
CA GLN A 46 -43.85 9.81 -6.37
C GLN A 46 -43.26 9.16 -7.65
N LEU A 47 -44.04 8.26 -8.26
CA LEU A 47 -43.72 7.69 -9.57
C LEU A 47 -44.96 7.76 -10.48
N SER A 48 -45.56 8.96 -10.63
CA SER A 48 -46.67 9.16 -11.55
C SER A 48 -46.85 10.63 -11.97
N ALA A 49 -45.79 11.24 -12.51
CA ALA A 49 -45.96 12.55 -13.20
C ALA A 49 -44.74 12.90 -14.09
N LEU A 50 -44.29 12.01 -14.97
CA LEU A 50 -43.32 12.34 -16.03
C LEU A 50 -43.57 11.54 -17.31
N GLU A 51 -44.82 11.29 -17.66
CA GLU A 51 -45.22 10.86 -19.00
C GLU A 51 -46.05 11.95 -19.64
N SER A 52 -45.41 12.92 -20.24
CA SER A 52 -45.88 13.73 -21.37
C SER A 52 -44.95 14.92 -21.63
N ALA A 53 -43.78 14.65 -22.18
CA ALA A 53 -43.07 15.62 -23.00
C ALA A 53 -42.44 14.86 -24.17
N GLY A 54 -43.17 14.73 -25.25
CA GLY A 54 -42.66 14.20 -26.50
C GLY A 54 -41.59 15.13 -27.05
N THR A 55 -40.33 14.74 -26.82
CA THR A 55 -39.18 15.31 -27.49
C THR A 55 -38.81 14.37 -28.63
N THR A 56 -39.09 14.81 -29.86
CA THR A 56 -38.57 14.20 -31.09
C THR A 56 -37.04 14.11 -31.01
N LEU A 57 -36.54 12.89 -30.91
CA LEU A 57 -35.11 12.61 -30.98
C LEU A 57 -34.64 12.83 -32.42
N ASP A 58 -33.77 13.81 -32.61
CA ASP A 58 -33.01 14.02 -33.83
C ASP A 58 -32.02 12.84 -34.01
N PRO A 59 -32.12 12.03 -35.11
CA PRO A 59 -31.26 10.86 -35.31
C PRO A 59 -29.85 11.22 -35.82
N GLY A 60 -29.42 12.49 -35.71
CA GLY A 60 -28.13 13.00 -36.20
C GLY A 60 -27.07 13.30 -35.11
N GLY A 61 -27.32 12.99 -33.84
CA GLY A 61 -26.33 13.21 -32.76
C GLY A 61 -25.11 12.32 -32.92
N SER A 62 -24.02 12.88 -33.42
CA SER A 62 -22.68 12.28 -33.34
C SER A 62 -22.39 11.89 -31.90
N ARG A 63 -22.41 10.59 -31.59
CA ARG A 63 -21.89 10.09 -30.33
C ARG A 63 -20.41 10.48 -30.29
N SER A 64 -20.05 11.45 -29.47
CA SER A 64 -18.66 11.63 -29.07
C SER A 64 -18.17 10.27 -28.59
N ALA A 65 -17.18 9.69 -29.29
CA ALA A 65 -16.57 8.46 -28.85
C ALA A 65 -16.02 8.72 -27.44
N GLU A 66 -16.47 7.97 -26.47
CA GLU A 66 -15.87 7.96 -25.15
C GLU A 66 -14.38 7.68 -25.33
N PRO A 67 -13.47 8.42 -24.69
CA PRO A 67 -12.04 8.17 -24.82
C PRO A 67 -11.76 6.75 -24.35
N THR A 68 -11.31 5.88 -25.27
CA THR A 68 -10.93 4.51 -24.96
C THR A 68 -9.54 4.57 -24.30
N TYR A 69 -9.52 4.62 -22.99
CA TYR A 69 -8.26 4.53 -22.24
C TYR A 69 -7.71 3.10 -22.36
N SER A 70 -6.60 2.93 -23.07
CA SER A 70 -5.91 1.65 -23.13
C SER A 70 -5.09 1.40 -21.85
N VAL A 71 -5.07 0.15 -21.40
CA VAL A 71 -4.15 -0.30 -20.34
C VAL A 71 -2.71 -0.08 -20.80
N TYR A 72 -1.85 0.41 -19.91
CA TYR A 72 -0.44 0.58 -20.19
C TYR A 72 0.26 -0.78 -20.35
N ASP A 73 0.85 -1.04 -21.49
CA ASP A 73 1.54 -2.28 -21.87
C ASP A 73 3.07 -2.19 -21.85
N GLY A 74 3.61 -1.00 -21.51
CA GLY A 74 5.05 -0.77 -21.44
C GLY A 74 5.73 -1.36 -20.20
N GLU A 75 7.02 -1.10 -20.07
CA GLU A 75 7.83 -1.55 -18.95
C GLU A 75 7.38 -0.89 -17.63
N VAL A 76 7.37 -1.69 -16.55
CA VAL A 76 7.16 -1.24 -15.17
C VAL A 76 8.39 -1.59 -14.35
N PHE A 77 8.85 -0.67 -13.53
CA PHE A 77 9.95 -0.89 -12.59
C PHE A 77 9.43 -0.82 -11.15
N ALA A 78 9.89 -1.71 -10.29
CA ALA A 78 9.58 -1.70 -8.87
C ALA A 78 10.86 -1.60 -8.05
N ILE A 79 10.86 -0.74 -7.03
CA ILE A 79 11.95 -0.63 -6.07
C ILE A 79 11.42 -0.76 -4.64
N GLY A 80 12.11 -1.56 -3.82
CA GLY A 80 11.64 -1.78 -2.45
C GLY A 80 12.62 -2.51 -1.55
N ASP A 81 12.13 -2.78 -0.36
CA ASP A 81 12.84 -3.52 0.69
C ASP A 81 12.46 -5.02 0.69
N SER A 82 12.60 -5.69 1.85
CA SER A 82 12.34 -7.12 1.97
C SER A 82 10.88 -7.50 1.71
N VAL A 83 9.93 -6.60 1.96
CA VAL A 83 8.51 -6.87 1.71
C VAL A 83 8.28 -6.96 0.21
N LEU A 84 8.78 -5.99 -0.57
CA LEU A 84 8.74 -6.06 -2.03
C LEU A 84 9.54 -7.24 -2.58
N ALA A 85 10.66 -7.63 -1.94
CA ALA A 85 11.40 -8.82 -2.31
C ALA A 85 10.55 -10.10 -2.19
N GLY A 86 9.65 -10.16 -1.20
CA GLY A 86 8.65 -11.22 -1.07
C GLY A 86 7.65 -11.29 -2.23
N ALA A 87 7.34 -10.15 -2.83
CA ALA A 87 6.43 -10.06 -4.00
C ALA A 87 7.16 -10.18 -5.35
N ALA A 88 8.49 -10.21 -5.37
CA ALA A 88 9.28 -10.09 -6.59
C ALA A 88 8.91 -11.12 -7.66
N ALA A 89 8.87 -12.41 -7.30
CA ALA A 89 8.58 -13.48 -8.25
C ALA A 89 7.22 -13.32 -8.93
N CYS A 90 6.19 -12.91 -8.20
CA CYS A 90 4.84 -12.72 -8.72
C CYS A 90 4.72 -11.45 -9.58
N LEU A 91 5.44 -10.39 -9.24
CA LEU A 91 5.53 -9.17 -10.04
C LEU A 91 6.32 -9.42 -11.34
N GLU A 92 7.44 -10.13 -11.27
CA GLU A 92 8.26 -10.48 -12.44
C GLU A 92 7.50 -11.38 -13.42
N ALA A 93 6.69 -12.33 -12.92
CA ALA A 93 5.79 -13.13 -13.73
C ALA A 93 4.76 -12.28 -14.51
N ARG A 94 4.47 -11.08 -14.05
CA ARG A 94 3.58 -10.07 -14.68
C ARG A 94 4.34 -9.01 -15.49
N GLY A 95 5.64 -9.22 -15.73
CA GLY A 95 6.47 -8.33 -16.55
C GLY A 95 6.94 -7.06 -15.86
N VAL A 96 6.95 -7.03 -14.52
CA VAL A 96 7.53 -5.92 -13.73
C VAL A 96 9.01 -6.21 -13.49
N LYS A 97 9.89 -5.24 -13.72
CA LYS A 97 11.30 -5.34 -13.36
C LYS A 97 11.48 -4.97 -11.88
N VAL A 98 11.89 -5.92 -11.05
CA VAL A 98 11.99 -5.70 -9.59
C VAL A 98 13.43 -5.47 -9.16
N ASN A 99 13.64 -4.44 -8.34
CA ASN A 99 14.87 -4.16 -7.60
C ASN A 99 14.55 -4.06 -6.12
N ALA A 100 14.53 -5.17 -5.43
CA ALA A 100 14.21 -5.24 -4.01
C ALA A 100 15.32 -5.98 -3.26
N GLU A 101 15.55 -5.59 -1.98
CA GLU A 101 16.63 -6.15 -1.17
C GLU A 101 16.24 -6.14 0.30
N GLN A 102 16.64 -7.19 1.01
CA GLN A 102 16.42 -7.28 2.46
C GLN A 102 17.10 -6.12 3.19
N SER A 103 16.45 -5.61 4.23
CA SER A 103 16.94 -4.54 5.10
C SER A 103 17.25 -3.22 4.37
N ARG A 104 16.79 -3.04 3.12
CA ARG A 104 17.01 -1.78 2.40
C ARG A 104 16.31 -0.64 3.11
N GLN A 105 17.06 0.41 3.39
CA GLN A 105 16.55 1.69 3.86
C GLN A 105 16.21 2.64 2.69
N VAL A 106 15.38 3.63 2.95
CA VAL A 106 14.97 4.62 1.93
C VAL A 106 16.17 5.34 1.32
N SER A 107 17.18 5.69 2.13
CA SER A 107 18.41 6.34 1.67
C SER A 107 19.16 5.54 0.59
N ALA A 108 19.26 4.21 0.76
CA ALA A 108 19.90 3.35 -0.23
C ALA A 108 19.10 3.29 -1.54
N ALA A 109 17.77 3.32 -1.46
CA ALA A 109 16.91 3.41 -2.65
C ALA A 109 17.09 4.73 -3.40
N ILE A 110 17.22 5.86 -2.69
CA ILE A 110 17.52 7.17 -3.27
C ILE A 110 18.81 7.11 -4.09
N GLU A 111 19.88 6.51 -3.57
CA GLU A 111 21.13 6.36 -4.31
C GLU A 111 21.00 5.50 -5.57
N ILE A 112 20.18 4.43 -5.52
CA ILE A 112 19.90 3.57 -6.68
C ILE A 112 19.14 4.36 -7.76
N LEU A 113 18.09 5.08 -7.35
CA LEU A 113 17.26 5.87 -8.25
C LEU A 113 18.07 7.01 -8.88
N ALA A 114 18.93 7.69 -8.12
CA ALA A 114 19.79 8.73 -8.65
C ALA A 114 20.73 8.22 -9.77
N ARG A 115 21.20 6.99 -9.67
CA ARG A 115 22.05 6.38 -10.71
C ARG A 115 21.27 5.90 -11.93
N LYS A 116 19.97 5.67 -11.81
CA LYS A 116 19.11 5.06 -12.83
C LYS A 116 18.08 6.01 -13.44
N ALA A 117 17.97 7.23 -12.94
CA ALA A 117 16.87 8.16 -13.25
C ALA A 117 16.57 8.28 -14.75
N ASP A 118 17.62 8.37 -15.59
CA ASP A 118 17.49 8.55 -17.05
C ASP A 118 17.03 7.28 -17.79
N THR A 119 17.08 6.13 -17.13
CA THR A 119 16.79 4.82 -17.75
C THR A 119 15.53 4.15 -17.19
N LEU A 120 14.88 4.76 -16.23
CA LEU A 120 13.67 4.21 -15.64
C LEU A 120 12.47 4.38 -16.58
N PRO A 121 11.57 3.38 -16.62
CA PRO A 121 10.33 3.47 -17.39
C PRO A 121 9.37 4.52 -16.82
N SER A 122 8.30 4.80 -17.55
CA SER A 122 7.28 5.79 -17.15
C SER A 122 6.35 5.31 -16.01
N ARG A 123 6.48 4.07 -15.57
CA ARG A 123 5.68 3.48 -14.48
C ARG A 123 6.61 2.89 -13.43
N VAL A 124 6.45 3.35 -12.19
CA VAL A 124 7.31 2.94 -11.07
C VAL A 124 6.45 2.56 -9.86
N ILE A 125 6.78 1.43 -9.24
CA ILE A 125 6.22 0.99 -7.95
C ILE A 125 7.29 1.22 -6.88
N VAL A 126 6.90 1.78 -5.74
CA VAL A 126 7.77 1.98 -4.59
C VAL A 126 7.16 1.36 -3.35
N HIS A 127 7.87 0.43 -2.71
CA HIS A 127 7.49 -0.15 -1.42
C HIS A 127 8.71 -0.10 -0.49
N LEU A 128 8.79 0.94 0.29
CA LEU A 128 9.92 1.27 1.17
C LEU A 128 9.43 1.85 2.50
N GLY A 129 10.22 1.69 3.54
CA GLY A 129 9.93 2.25 4.86
C GLY A 129 9.85 1.21 5.96
N THR A 130 9.78 -0.08 5.62
CA THR A 130 9.74 -1.18 6.61
C THR A 130 11.00 -1.22 7.49
N ASN A 131 12.13 -0.71 7.00
CA ASN A 131 13.42 -0.71 7.71
C ASN A 131 13.82 0.69 8.19
N GLY A 132 13.17 1.18 9.25
CA GLY A 132 13.50 2.44 9.91
C GLY A 132 12.64 3.63 9.52
N GLY A 133 11.55 3.39 8.79
CA GLY A 133 10.60 4.43 8.37
C GLY A 133 11.04 5.23 7.16
N ALA A 134 10.23 6.22 6.82
CA ALA A 134 10.47 7.19 5.76
C ALA A 134 10.03 8.59 6.22
N THR A 135 10.72 9.61 5.76
CA THR A 135 10.38 11.01 6.01
C THR A 135 9.80 11.67 4.75
N ALA A 136 8.97 12.69 4.92
CA ALA A 136 8.45 13.47 3.79
C ALA A 136 9.56 13.96 2.87
N ARG A 137 10.70 14.40 3.41
CA ARG A 137 11.86 14.86 2.64
C ARG A 137 12.48 13.76 1.77
N GLU A 138 12.55 12.52 2.26
CA GLU A 138 13.07 11.39 1.50
C GLU A 138 12.12 11.03 0.36
N LEU A 139 10.82 11.01 0.64
CA LEU A 139 9.80 10.79 -0.38
C LEU A 139 9.84 11.86 -1.46
N ASP A 140 9.92 13.14 -1.08
CA ASP A 140 10.06 14.26 -2.01
C ASP A 140 11.33 14.14 -2.86
N THR A 141 12.43 13.64 -2.27
CA THR A 141 13.67 13.38 -3.00
C THR A 141 13.47 12.29 -4.06
N ILE A 142 12.77 11.22 -3.71
CA ILE A 142 12.44 10.14 -4.67
C ILE A 142 11.55 10.67 -5.78
N MET A 143 10.50 11.41 -5.46
CA MET A 143 9.60 12.00 -6.46
C MET A 143 10.34 12.95 -7.40
N ALA A 144 11.26 13.77 -6.88
CA ALA A 144 12.10 14.65 -7.70
C ALA A 144 13.02 13.87 -8.64
N LEU A 145 13.62 12.76 -8.20
CA LEU A 145 14.44 11.88 -9.03
C LEU A 145 13.64 11.17 -10.13
N LEU A 146 12.41 10.78 -9.82
CA LEU A 146 11.51 10.13 -10.76
C LEU A 146 10.92 11.13 -11.76
N GLY A 147 10.77 12.39 -11.37
CA GLY A 147 10.23 13.45 -12.22
C GLY A 147 8.71 13.36 -12.44
N PRO A 148 8.10 14.39 -13.04
CA PRO A 148 6.65 14.50 -13.18
C PRO A 148 6.06 13.60 -14.28
N ASP A 149 6.87 13.13 -15.21
CA ASP A 149 6.40 12.35 -16.38
C ASP A 149 6.21 10.86 -16.07
N ARG A 150 6.56 10.41 -14.87
CA ARG A 150 6.38 9.03 -14.42
C ARG A 150 5.22 8.91 -13.46
N LEU A 151 4.33 7.97 -13.68
CA LEU A 151 3.36 7.58 -12.67
C LEU A 151 4.06 6.72 -11.60
N VAL A 152 3.92 7.10 -10.35
CA VAL A 152 4.56 6.45 -9.21
C VAL A 152 3.49 5.88 -8.28
N LEU A 153 3.44 4.56 -8.14
CA LEU A 153 2.56 3.87 -7.19
C LEU A 153 3.35 3.58 -5.90
N TRP A 154 2.99 4.23 -4.81
CA TRP A 154 3.54 4.01 -3.48
C TRP A 154 2.70 3.02 -2.70
N SER A 155 3.34 2.05 -2.04
CA SER A 155 2.67 1.20 -1.04
C SER A 155 2.91 1.74 0.37
N THR A 156 1.86 1.75 1.21
CA THR A 156 2.03 1.87 2.66
C THR A 156 2.77 0.64 3.19
N ILE A 157 3.31 0.73 4.40
CA ILE A 157 3.98 -0.38 5.06
C ILE A 157 3.06 -1.01 6.12
N GLN A 158 3.24 -2.31 6.36
CA GLN A 158 2.60 -3.05 7.45
C GLN A 158 3.68 -3.61 8.38
N LEU A 159 3.53 -3.36 9.66
CA LEU A 159 4.39 -3.87 10.72
C LEU A 159 3.54 -4.45 11.86
N PRO A 160 4.06 -5.38 12.66
CA PRO A 160 3.32 -5.90 13.83
C PRO A 160 3.03 -4.79 14.84
N ASP A 161 1.91 -4.91 15.55
CA ASP A 161 1.52 -4.00 16.63
C ASP A 161 2.49 -4.14 17.84
N ASP A 162 3.68 -3.58 17.68
CA ASP A 162 4.70 -3.44 18.73
C ASP A 162 5.13 -1.97 18.84
N PRO A 163 4.46 -1.18 19.69
CA PRO A 163 4.72 0.26 19.80
C PRO A 163 6.10 0.59 20.39
N THR A 164 6.87 -0.40 20.84
CA THR A 164 8.24 -0.20 21.32
C THR A 164 9.28 -0.40 20.21
N ARG A 165 8.96 -1.23 19.21
CA ARG A 165 9.85 -1.60 18.13
C ARG A 165 9.56 -0.87 16.83
N TYR A 166 8.29 -0.70 16.50
CA TYR A 166 7.86 -0.16 15.20
C TYR A 166 7.15 1.20 15.35
N THR A 167 7.78 2.10 16.11
CA THR A 167 7.24 3.44 16.44
C THR A 167 7.05 4.35 15.22
N TYR A 168 7.60 3.99 14.08
CA TYR A 168 7.65 4.82 12.86
C TYR A 168 6.61 4.42 11.79
N GLU A 169 5.92 3.29 11.94
CA GLU A 169 4.96 2.80 10.95
C GLU A 169 3.91 3.86 10.59
N ARG A 170 3.19 4.32 11.61
CA ARG A 170 2.14 5.32 11.43
C ARG A 170 2.66 6.58 10.75
N SER A 171 3.76 7.15 11.23
CA SER A 171 4.32 8.37 10.65
C SER A 171 4.82 8.16 9.21
N THR A 172 5.29 6.96 8.88
CA THR A 172 5.66 6.59 7.51
C THR A 172 4.44 6.51 6.61
N ASN A 173 3.37 5.85 7.07
CA ASN A 173 2.14 5.72 6.30
C ASN A 173 1.42 7.07 6.13
N ASP A 174 1.45 7.94 7.15
CA ASP A 174 0.92 9.31 7.07
C ASP A 174 1.60 10.10 5.94
N VAL A 175 2.95 10.10 5.87
CA VAL A 175 3.67 10.83 4.80
C VAL A 175 3.51 10.19 3.42
N ILE A 176 3.32 8.87 3.32
CA ILE A 176 3.00 8.19 2.06
C ILE A 176 1.60 8.58 1.59
N ALA A 177 0.60 8.57 2.48
CA ALA A 177 -0.78 8.94 2.15
C ALA A 177 -0.91 10.38 1.63
N GLU A 178 -0.08 11.30 2.12
CA GLU A 178 -0.05 12.70 1.67
C GLU A 178 0.48 12.88 0.23
N LEU A 179 1.20 11.87 -0.33
CA LEU A 179 1.82 12.01 -1.65
C LEU A 179 0.81 12.29 -2.77
N ALA A 180 -0.32 11.59 -2.77
CA ALA A 180 -1.35 11.78 -3.78
C ALA A 180 -1.97 13.19 -3.78
N GLY A 181 -1.94 13.89 -2.65
CA GLY A 181 -2.36 15.30 -2.53
C GLY A 181 -1.27 16.31 -2.89
N ARG A 182 0.00 15.90 -2.94
CA ARG A 182 1.15 16.76 -3.24
C ARG A 182 1.68 16.60 -4.66
N TYR A 183 1.46 15.45 -5.28
CA TYR A 183 1.98 15.10 -6.60
C TYR A 183 0.90 14.49 -7.48
N ASP A 184 0.56 15.14 -8.56
CA ASP A 184 -0.45 14.66 -9.51
C ASP A 184 -0.10 13.29 -10.13
N ASN A 185 1.18 12.94 -10.15
CA ASN A 185 1.70 11.69 -10.69
C ASN A 185 1.97 10.61 -9.62
N ALA A 186 1.49 10.80 -8.38
CA ALA A 186 1.58 9.81 -7.32
C ALA A 186 0.24 9.11 -7.07
N LEU A 187 0.26 7.80 -6.99
CA LEU A 187 -0.83 6.96 -6.49
C LEU A 187 -0.39 6.28 -5.19
N VAL A 188 -1.34 6.00 -4.32
CA VAL A 188 -1.08 5.29 -3.06
C VAL A 188 -1.89 3.99 -3.03
N PHE A 189 -1.21 2.89 -2.79
CA PHE A 189 -1.78 1.58 -2.51
C PHE A 189 -1.69 1.30 -1.00
N ASP A 190 -2.83 1.16 -0.37
CA ASP A 190 -2.92 0.93 1.08
C ASP A 190 -2.67 -0.56 1.41
N TRP A 191 -1.38 -0.93 1.43
CA TRP A 191 -0.96 -2.29 1.79
C TRP A 191 -1.26 -2.62 3.26
N GLU A 192 -1.14 -1.67 4.16
CA GLU A 192 -1.48 -1.85 5.58
C GLU A 192 -2.90 -2.39 5.71
N SER A 193 -3.88 -1.66 5.21
CA SER A 193 -5.29 -2.07 5.31
C SER A 193 -5.58 -3.39 4.60
N VAL A 194 -4.97 -3.63 3.44
CA VAL A 194 -5.18 -4.86 2.68
C VAL A 194 -4.58 -6.06 3.41
N SER A 195 -3.36 -5.98 3.89
CA SER A 195 -2.70 -7.11 4.58
C SER A 195 -3.34 -7.43 5.93
N LEU A 196 -3.88 -6.43 6.63
CA LEU A 196 -4.66 -6.66 7.86
C LEU A 196 -5.98 -7.41 7.60
N GLN A 197 -6.57 -7.27 6.41
CA GLN A 197 -7.76 -8.04 6.00
C GLN A 197 -7.40 -9.45 5.51
N HIS A 198 -6.13 -9.71 5.20
CA HIS A 198 -5.58 -10.95 4.68
C HIS A 198 -4.40 -11.43 5.52
N PRO A 199 -4.60 -11.77 6.81
CA PRO A 199 -3.50 -12.19 7.68
C PRO A 199 -2.77 -13.43 7.17
N GLU A 200 -3.43 -14.29 6.38
CA GLU A 200 -2.83 -15.45 5.71
C GLU A 200 -1.80 -15.07 4.63
N TRP A 201 -1.78 -13.83 4.18
CA TRP A 201 -0.81 -13.33 3.21
C TRP A 201 0.54 -13.00 3.84
N LEU A 202 0.60 -12.94 5.17
CA LEU A 202 1.83 -12.68 5.90
C LEU A 202 2.27 -13.92 6.68
N TYR A 203 3.58 -14.10 6.80
CA TYR A 203 4.12 -15.06 7.75
C TYR A 203 3.80 -14.65 9.19
N VAL A 204 4.02 -15.54 10.13
CA VAL A 204 3.63 -15.38 11.55
C VAL A 204 4.25 -14.12 12.21
N GLU A 205 5.36 -13.62 11.69
CA GLU A 205 5.97 -12.37 12.17
C GLU A 205 5.23 -11.11 11.68
N GLY A 206 4.24 -11.23 10.79
CA GLY A 206 3.36 -10.13 10.37
C GLY A 206 3.99 -9.08 9.46
N ILE A 207 5.09 -9.39 8.76
CA ILE A 207 5.80 -8.45 7.88
C ILE A 207 5.97 -9.02 6.48
N HIS A 208 6.59 -10.21 6.37
CA HIS A 208 6.95 -10.78 5.08
C HIS A 208 5.81 -11.59 4.48
N MET A 209 5.71 -11.55 3.16
CA MET A 209 4.63 -12.21 2.42
C MET A 209 4.82 -13.71 2.31
N THR A 210 3.73 -14.44 2.47
CA THR A 210 3.62 -15.85 2.05
C THR A 210 3.54 -15.94 0.52
N PRO A 211 3.59 -17.15 -0.08
CA PRO A 211 3.31 -17.31 -1.51
C PRO A 211 1.93 -16.76 -1.92
N GLU A 212 0.91 -16.93 -1.08
CA GLU A 212 -0.43 -16.38 -1.30
C GLU A 212 -0.40 -14.85 -1.25
N GLY A 213 0.35 -14.28 -0.31
CA GLY A 213 0.56 -12.83 -0.20
C GLY A 213 1.30 -12.25 -1.41
N CYS A 214 2.29 -12.98 -1.95
CA CYS A 214 2.98 -12.60 -3.19
C CYS A 214 1.99 -12.44 -4.35
N GLU A 215 1.12 -13.43 -4.57
CA GLU A 215 0.10 -13.40 -5.63
C GLU A 215 -0.96 -12.32 -5.38
N GLY A 216 -1.44 -12.20 -4.13
CA GLY A 216 -2.41 -11.18 -3.73
C GLY A 216 -1.88 -9.76 -3.95
N TYR A 217 -0.68 -9.47 -3.46
CA TYR A 217 -0.01 -8.17 -3.65
C TYR A 217 0.15 -7.83 -5.14
N ALA A 218 0.76 -8.74 -5.91
CA ALA A 218 1.01 -8.51 -7.32
C ALA A 218 -0.28 -8.36 -8.13
N GLY A 219 -1.33 -9.14 -7.79
CA GLY A 219 -2.64 -9.06 -8.42
C GLY A 219 -3.39 -7.74 -8.17
N LEU A 220 -3.08 -7.04 -7.08
CA LEU A 220 -3.69 -5.75 -6.75
C LEU A 220 -2.86 -4.55 -7.24
N VAL A 221 -1.54 -4.65 -7.17
CA VAL A 221 -0.62 -3.54 -7.47
C VAL A 221 -0.40 -3.36 -8.96
N GLU A 222 -0.19 -4.46 -9.71
CA GLU A 222 0.10 -4.40 -11.13
C GLU A 222 -1.03 -3.76 -11.96
N PRO A 223 -2.32 -4.10 -11.78
CA PRO A 223 -3.40 -3.42 -12.49
C PRO A 223 -3.48 -1.92 -12.20
N GLN A 224 -3.18 -1.48 -10.97
CA GLN A 224 -3.23 -0.06 -10.62
C GLN A 224 -2.13 0.74 -11.31
N VAL A 225 -0.89 0.22 -11.34
CA VAL A 225 0.20 0.90 -12.01
C VAL A 225 0.05 0.91 -13.54
N ARG A 226 -0.70 -0.05 -14.09
CA ARG A 226 -1.01 -0.12 -15.54
C ARG A 226 -2.31 0.57 -15.92
N ALA A 227 -3.09 1.04 -14.97
CA ALA A 227 -4.27 1.81 -15.27
C ALA A 227 -3.96 3.04 -16.15
N PRO A 228 -4.89 3.49 -16.99
CA PRO A 228 -4.74 4.75 -17.72
C PRO A 228 -4.39 5.89 -16.77
N SER A 229 -3.45 6.75 -17.18
CA SER A 229 -3.10 7.90 -16.35
C SER A 229 -4.29 8.85 -16.21
N PRO A 230 -4.64 9.31 -15.01
CA PRO A 230 -5.74 10.25 -14.81
C PRO A 230 -5.52 11.59 -15.55
N HIS A 231 -4.30 11.89 -15.95
CA HIS A 231 -3.93 13.14 -16.62
C HIS A 231 -3.72 13.02 -18.13
N GLY A 232 -4.14 11.92 -18.76
CA GLY A 232 -3.99 11.69 -20.19
C GLY A 232 -2.52 11.56 -20.61
N ASN A 233 -2.20 10.58 -21.46
CA ASN A 233 -0.89 10.55 -22.09
C ASN A 233 -0.74 11.79 -22.95
N GLY A 234 -0.05 12.81 -22.45
CA GLY A 234 0.49 13.87 -23.29
C GLY A 234 1.44 13.21 -24.29
N SER A 235 0.98 13.03 -25.51
CA SER A 235 1.77 12.62 -26.68
C SER A 235 2.73 13.71 -27.12
#